data_e638975f4db8ca5c0ea9f1c08285e3ec
#
_entry.id   e638975f4db8ca5c0ea9f1c08285e3ec
#
_cell.length_a   1.000
_cell.length_b   1.000
_cell.length_c   1.000
_cell.angle_alpha   90.00
_cell.angle_beta   90.00
_cell.angle_gamma   90.00
#
_symmetry.space_group_name_H-M   'P 1'
#
loop_
_entity.id
_entity.type
_entity.pdbx_description
1 polymer ?
#
loop_
_entity_poly.entity_id
_entity_poly.type
_entity_poly.pdbx_seq_one_letter_code
_entity_poly.pdbx_strand_id
1 'polypeptide(L)'
;MIKITGNSEFWIKFFPALYGALTILIVWKTIEALKGNLFALVFGSCCIMFSVLFRLNGLYQPNSLDVLCWTSIYYLIIRYLNSQQSKWLIYIAVVFAIGFLNKYNVVFLILGLVPALALVPERKVFTERKLYGSLLIAILIILPNLIWQYQNNFPVFSHFKELQATQLVHVNRWSFVRSQFLFFFGTFPVIIFGLYALLKYPAFKPYRLFFWSFFSTIGIFLLLRAKDYYAIGIYPIYFAFGAIYISSLLKNNTGKILKPILITLTVILFLPIYDIAFPNRNPAYFVDHPEKYRKYGMLTWEDGEEHPLPQDFADMLGWKELARKVDSVYRQIPDRQNTLVLCDNYGQAGAINYYSKLGIRAVSFNADYINWFDLSKKYRNLIRVKNRWERETELKTTSPFFTQSMVADSITNSYAREHGTMIFSFINAKININERVSNEVESEKKEKNLPL
;
A
#
# COMPACT_ATOMS: atom_id res chain seq x y z
N MET A 1 2.06 -16.57 1.15
CA MET A 1 2.79 -16.43 2.43
C MET A 1 2.13 -17.22 3.54
N ILE A 2 0.89 -16.90 3.96
CA ILE A 2 0.17 -17.58 5.06
C ILE A 2 0.16 -19.11 4.93
N LYS A 3 0.03 -19.65 3.72
CA LYS A 3 0.09 -21.10 3.46
C LYS A 3 1.47 -21.74 3.77
N ILE A 4 2.54 -20.95 3.80
CA ILE A 4 3.92 -21.43 4.00
C ILE A 4 4.36 -21.19 5.44
N THR A 5 4.08 -20.00 5.99
CA THR A 5 4.59 -19.56 7.28
C THR A 5 3.59 -19.67 8.43
N GLY A 6 2.32 -20.00 8.12
CA GLY A 6 1.24 -20.01 9.10
C GLY A 6 0.60 -18.65 9.30
N ASN A 7 -0.43 -18.61 10.16
CA ASN A 7 -1.35 -17.48 10.35
C ASN A 7 -1.01 -16.64 11.60
N SER A 8 0.28 -16.46 11.92
CA SER A 8 0.66 -15.65 13.09
C SER A 8 0.87 -14.17 12.73
N GLU A 9 0.53 -13.28 13.68
CA GLU A 9 0.77 -11.83 13.54
C GLU A 9 2.27 -11.52 13.36
N PHE A 10 3.15 -12.37 13.87
CA PHE A 10 4.60 -12.24 13.67
C PHE A 10 4.97 -12.24 12.19
N TRP A 11 4.52 -13.25 11.44
CA TRP A 11 4.84 -13.36 10.00
C TRP A 11 4.23 -12.23 9.18
N ILE A 12 3.04 -11.76 9.55
CA ILE A 12 2.40 -10.61 8.89
C ILE A 12 3.28 -9.37 9.03
N LYS A 13 3.82 -9.10 10.22
CA LYS A 13 4.69 -7.93 10.48
C LYS A 13 6.12 -8.13 9.98
N PHE A 14 6.59 -9.36 9.93
CA PHE A 14 7.96 -9.70 9.54
C PHE A 14 8.26 -9.29 8.08
N PHE A 15 7.35 -9.56 7.15
CA PHE A 15 7.64 -9.31 5.73
C PHE A 15 7.77 -7.82 5.38
N PRO A 16 6.87 -6.92 5.80
CA PRO A 16 7.08 -5.49 5.59
C PRO A 16 8.39 -4.97 6.22
N ALA A 17 8.72 -5.43 7.43
CA ALA A 17 9.97 -5.07 8.10
C ALA A 17 11.20 -5.58 7.32
N LEU A 18 11.14 -6.81 6.80
CA LEU A 18 12.19 -7.37 5.93
C LEU A 18 12.37 -6.53 4.67
N TYR A 19 11.29 -6.14 3.99
CA TYR A 19 11.38 -5.29 2.80
C TYR A 19 11.98 -3.91 3.12
N GLY A 20 11.67 -3.35 4.29
CA GLY A 20 12.31 -2.13 4.79
C GLY A 20 13.81 -2.30 5.02
N ALA A 21 14.23 -3.38 5.68
CA ALA A 21 15.63 -3.70 5.88
C ALA A 21 16.38 -3.92 4.56
N LEU A 22 15.76 -4.61 3.59
CA LEU A 22 16.32 -4.78 2.26
C LEU A 22 16.41 -3.46 1.49
N THR A 23 15.45 -2.54 1.67
CA THR A 23 15.53 -1.19 1.08
C THR A 23 16.73 -0.43 1.60
N ILE A 24 17.00 -0.48 2.92
CA ILE A 24 18.22 0.10 3.52
C ILE A 24 19.47 -0.54 2.92
N LEU A 25 19.48 -1.87 2.79
CA LEU A 25 20.61 -2.59 2.19
C LEU A 25 20.84 -2.18 0.73
N ILE A 26 19.80 -2.00 -0.07
CA ILE A 26 19.94 -1.55 -1.47
C ILE A 26 20.50 -0.12 -1.54
N VAL A 27 20.07 0.78 -0.66
CA VAL A 27 20.66 2.14 -0.59
C VAL A 27 22.11 2.09 -0.13
N TRP A 28 22.44 1.24 0.83
CA TRP A 28 23.83 0.97 1.22
C TRP A 28 24.67 0.54 0.02
N LYS A 29 24.19 -0.49 -0.71
CA LYS A 29 24.85 -0.97 -1.95
C LYS A 29 24.95 0.11 -3.04
N THR A 30 23.98 1.01 -3.10
CA THR A 30 24.04 2.17 -4.00
C THR A 30 25.17 3.11 -3.62
N ILE A 31 25.31 3.44 -2.33
CA ILE A 31 26.38 4.31 -1.83
C ILE A 31 27.75 3.68 -2.08
N GLU A 32 27.91 2.37 -1.88
CA GLU A 32 29.15 1.63 -2.24
C GLU A 32 29.41 1.70 -3.75
N ALA A 33 28.40 1.48 -4.59
CA ALA A 33 28.55 1.52 -6.06
C ALA A 33 28.94 2.92 -6.57
N LEU A 34 28.53 3.97 -5.84
CA LEU A 34 28.88 5.38 -6.08
C LEU A 34 30.14 5.82 -5.35
N LYS A 35 30.88 4.87 -4.73
CA LYS A 35 32.15 5.11 -4.00
C LYS A 35 32.01 6.05 -2.79
N GLY A 36 30.84 6.00 -2.10
CA GLY A 36 30.63 6.70 -0.85
C GLY A 36 31.47 6.12 0.29
N ASN A 37 31.73 6.91 1.32
CA ASN A 37 32.48 6.50 2.51
C ASN A 37 31.54 6.02 3.64
N LEU A 38 32.11 5.55 4.77
CA LEU A 38 31.37 5.04 5.92
C LEU A 38 30.33 6.04 6.44
N PHE A 39 30.66 7.34 6.52
CA PHE A 39 29.68 8.32 6.96
C PHE A 39 28.46 8.37 6.02
N ALA A 40 28.68 8.37 4.70
CA ALA A 40 27.59 8.38 3.74
C ALA A 40 26.73 7.11 3.86
N LEU A 41 27.34 5.94 4.09
CA LEU A 41 26.65 4.67 4.32
C LEU A 41 25.72 4.74 5.55
N VAL A 42 26.25 5.17 6.70
CA VAL A 42 25.49 5.27 7.93
C VAL A 42 24.41 6.37 7.82
N PHE A 43 24.79 7.56 7.35
CA PHE A 43 23.89 8.69 7.28
C PHE A 43 22.72 8.47 6.29
N GLY A 44 22.99 7.93 5.09
CA GLY A 44 21.97 7.56 4.13
C GLY A 44 21.00 6.49 4.65
N SER A 45 21.53 5.49 5.40
CA SER A 45 20.71 4.48 6.07
C SER A 45 19.83 5.08 7.17
N CYS A 46 20.38 5.99 7.98
CA CYS A 46 19.61 6.72 9.01
C CYS A 46 18.48 7.56 8.39
N CYS A 47 18.71 8.20 7.24
CA CYS A 47 17.68 8.97 6.55
C CYS A 47 16.48 8.12 6.14
N ILE A 48 16.69 6.87 5.74
CA ILE A 48 15.61 5.93 5.44
C ILE A 48 14.90 5.51 6.72
N MET A 49 15.67 5.09 7.72
CA MET A 49 15.13 4.55 8.96
C MET A 49 14.32 5.60 9.73
N PHE A 50 14.77 6.86 9.77
CA PHE A 50 14.12 7.95 10.49
C PHE A 50 13.28 8.83 9.55
N SER A 51 12.38 8.20 8.79
CA SER A 51 11.42 8.83 7.88
C SER A 51 10.08 8.10 7.90
N VAL A 52 9.13 8.50 7.04
CA VAL A 52 7.84 7.79 6.86
C VAL A 52 8.01 6.31 6.56
N LEU A 53 9.16 5.91 5.99
CA LEU A 53 9.44 4.50 5.66
C LEU A 53 9.42 3.60 6.90
N PHE A 54 9.78 4.10 8.07
CA PHE A 54 9.66 3.34 9.31
C PHE A 54 8.19 2.98 9.61
N ARG A 55 7.26 3.92 9.41
CA ARG A 55 5.82 3.68 9.55
C ARG A 55 5.31 2.72 8.49
N LEU A 56 5.67 2.98 7.21
CA LEU A 56 5.23 2.18 6.06
C LEU A 56 5.59 0.69 6.24
N ASN A 57 6.82 0.42 6.70
CA ASN A 57 7.33 -0.93 6.90
C ASN A 57 6.78 -1.62 8.16
N GLY A 58 5.96 -0.96 8.96
CA GLY A 58 5.17 -1.54 10.05
C GLY A 58 3.79 -2.01 9.62
N LEU A 59 3.35 -1.72 8.37
CA LEU A 59 2.03 -2.02 7.84
C LEU A 59 2.07 -3.19 6.87
N TYR A 60 1.14 -4.15 7.03
CA TYR A 60 0.99 -5.25 6.07
C TYR A 60 0.22 -4.78 4.84
N GLN A 61 0.92 -4.11 3.96
CA GLN A 61 0.43 -3.54 2.72
C GLN A 61 1.43 -3.79 1.59
N PRO A 62 1.03 -3.74 0.32
CA PRO A 62 1.93 -3.93 -0.82
C PRO A 62 3.00 -2.82 -0.94
N ASN A 63 2.84 -1.71 -0.20
CA ASN A 63 3.68 -0.53 -0.33
C ASN A 63 5.15 -0.76 0.03
N SER A 64 5.46 -1.58 1.06
CA SER A 64 6.85 -1.86 1.45
C SER A 64 7.63 -2.58 0.35
N LEU A 65 7.00 -3.57 -0.31
CA LEU A 65 7.63 -4.26 -1.45
C LEU A 65 7.70 -3.36 -2.68
N ASP A 66 6.70 -2.50 -2.91
CA ASP A 66 6.71 -1.50 -3.98
C ASP A 66 7.93 -0.57 -3.84
N VAL A 67 8.17 0.00 -2.66
CA VAL A 67 9.35 0.85 -2.38
C VAL A 67 10.66 0.09 -2.60
N LEU A 68 10.75 -1.15 -2.17
CA LEU A 68 11.92 -2.00 -2.42
C LEU A 68 12.16 -2.21 -3.92
N CYS A 69 11.11 -2.47 -4.69
CA CYS A 69 11.22 -2.64 -6.15
C CYS A 69 11.68 -1.35 -6.83
N TRP A 70 11.10 -0.20 -6.48
CA TRP A 70 11.52 1.10 -7.01
C TRP A 70 12.99 1.39 -6.72
N THR A 71 13.39 1.24 -5.46
CA THR A 71 14.78 1.46 -5.03
C THR A 71 15.75 0.51 -5.73
N SER A 72 15.35 -0.76 -5.88
CA SER A 72 16.15 -1.79 -6.57
C SER A 72 16.31 -1.49 -8.06
N ILE A 73 15.25 -1.06 -8.75
CA ILE A 73 15.33 -0.66 -10.17
C ILE A 73 16.33 0.49 -10.33
N TYR A 74 16.25 1.53 -9.50
CA TYR A 74 17.20 2.64 -9.55
C TYR A 74 18.64 2.19 -9.26
N TYR A 75 18.86 1.33 -8.27
CA TYR A 75 20.18 0.74 -8.00
C TYR A 75 20.72 -0.04 -9.21
N LEU A 76 19.88 -0.87 -9.84
CA LEU A 76 20.26 -1.67 -10.98
C LEU A 76 20.58 -0.80 -12.22
N ILE A 77 19.88 0.33 -12.39
CA ILE A 77 20.22 1.33 -13.40
C ILE A 77 21.63 1.91 -13.12
N ILE A 78 21.96 2.26 -11.89
CA ILE A 78 23.31 2.72 -11.52
C ILE A 78 24.36 1.66 -11.85
N ARG A 79 24.07 0.37 -11.54
CA ARG A 79 24.97 -0.74 -11.87
C ARG A 79 25.14 -0.90 -13.38
N TYR A 80 24.08 -0.71 -14.16
CA TYR A 80 24.15 -0.71 -15.63
C TYR A 80 25.00 0.45 -16.13
N LEU A 81 24.76 1.67 -15.66
CA LEU A 81 25.53 2.85 -16.05
C LEU A 81 27.03 2.70 -15.75
N ASN A 82 27.38 2.07 -14.61
CA ASN A 82 28.75 1.87 -14.19
C ASN A 82 29.52 0.80 -15.01
N SER A 83 28.83 -0.22 -15.50
CA SER A 83 29.48 -1.40 -16.09
C SER A 83 29.08 -1.71 -17.52
N GLN A 84 28.00 -1.13 -18.01
CA GLN A 84 27.38 -1.38 -19.32
C GLN A 84 27.05 -2.87 -19.57
N GLN A 85 26.95 -3.67 -18.49
CA GLN A 85 26.66 -5.10 -18.60
C GLN A 85 25.16 -5.34 -18.72
N SER A 86 24.75 -6.04 -19.74
CA SER A 86 23.34 -6.32 -20.06
C SER A 86 22.58 -7.14 -19.01
N LYS A 87 23.30 -7.88 -18.16
CA LYS A 87 22.64 -8.62 -17.04
C LYS A 87 21.83 -7.70 -16.15
N TRP A 88 22.23 -6.44 -16.01
CA TRP A 88 21.49 -5.48 -15.18
C TRP A 88 20.13 -5.13 -15.77
N LEU A 89 20.01 -5.09 -17.12
CA LEU A 89 18.72 -4.91 -17.80
C LEU A 89 17.77 -6.08 -17.52
N ILE A 90 18.30 -7.31 -17.49
CA ILE A 90 17.51 -8.50 -17.13
C ILE A 90 17.03 -8.41 -15.67
N TYR A 91 17.91 -8.02 -14.74
CA TYR A 91 17.51 -7.86 -13.34
C TYR A 91 16.49 -6.74 -13.16
N ILE A 92 16.61 -5.62 -13.89
CA ILE A 92 15.59 -4.56 -13.91
C ILE A 92 14.25 -5.12 -14.36
N ALA A 93 14.22 -5.91 -15.44
CA ALA A 93 13.01 -6.52 -15.97
C ALA A 93 12.34 -7.46 -14.96
N VAL A 94 13.11 -8.30 -14.27
CA VAL A 94 12.60 -9.21 -13.23
C VAL A 94 12.05 -8.43 -12.04
N VAL A 95 12.80 -7.43 -11.54
CA VAL A 95 12.33 -6.60 -10.40
C VAL A 95 11.11 -5.79 -10.77
N PHE A 96 11.05 -5.24 -11.99
CA PHE A 96 9.86 -4.57 -12.50
C PHE A 96 8.65 -5.50 -12.53
N ALA A 97 8.82 -6.73 -13.04
CA ALA A 97 7.74 -7.70 -13.10
C ALA A 97 7.23 -8.09 -11.70
N ILE A 98 8.13 -8.29 -10.73
CA ILE A 98 7.76 -8.53 -9.32
C ILE A 98 6.98 -7.32 -8.76
N GLY A 99 7.48 -6.10 -9.01
CA GLY A 99 6.81 -4.86 -8.59
C GLY A 99 5.42 -4.73 -9.21
N PHE A 100 5.28 -5.02 -10.50
CA PHE A 100 4.01 -4.99 -11.23
C PHE A 100 2.99 -5.98 -10.65
N LEU A 101 3.41 -7.23 -10.39
CA LEU A 101 2.56 -8.26 -9.79
C LEU A 101 2.20 -7.95 -8.32
N ASN A 102 3.00 -7.15 -7.63
CA ASN A 102 2.69 -6.67 -6.28
C ASN A 102 1.72 -5.48 -6.31
N LYS A 103 2.03 -4.48 -7.15
CA LYS A 103 1.26 -3.24 -7.26
C LYS A 103 1.59 -2.54 -8.58
N TYR A 104 0.58 -2.20 -9.36
CA TYR A 104 0.79 -1.53 -10.67
C TYR A 104 1.47 -0.17 -10.57
N ASN A 105 1.65 0.36 -9.35
CA ASN A 105 2.31 1.64 -9.08
C ASN A 105 3.73 1.74 -9.67
N VAL A 106 4.46 0.62 -9.78
CA VAL A 106 5.80 0.58 -10.39
C VAL A 106 5.81 1.05 -11.86
N VAL A 107 4.68 1.00 -12.55
CA VAL A 107 4.53 1.52 -13.92
C VAL A 107 4.83 3.02 -13.98
N PHE A 108 4.44 3.79 -12.95
CA PHE A 108 4.71 5.23 -12.88
C PHE A 108 6.21 5.56 -12.78
N LEU A 109 7.00 4.66 -12.18
CA LEU A 109 8.47 4.78 -12.23
C LEU A 109 8.97 4.73 -13.67
N ILE A 110 8.51 3.77 -14.46
CA ILE A 110 8.92 3.63 -15.86
C ILE A 110 8.43 4.83 -16.69
N LEU A 111 7.17 5.25 -16.49
CA LEU A 111 6.62 6.45 -17.14
C LEU A 111 7.41 7.71 -16.80
N GLY A 112 7.99 7.82 -15.61
CA GLY A 112 8.88 8.91 -15.22
C GLY A 112 10.31 8.77 -15.79
N LEU A 113 10.81 7.53 -15.91
CA LEU A 113 12.15 7.25 -16.45
C LEU A 113 12.24 7.46 -17.96
N VAL A 114 11.21 7.13 -18.74
CA VAL A 114 11.23 7.26 -20.21
C VAL A 114 11.50 8.70 -20.66
N PRO A 115 10.75 9.74 -20.24
CA PRO A 115 11.07 11.12 -20.61
C PRO A 115 12.41 11.58 -20.03
N ALA A 116 12.79 11.13 -18.84
CA ALA A 116 14.08 11.45 -18.25
C ALA A 116 15.25 10.91 -19.09
N LEU A 117 15.15 9.68 -19.61
CA LEU A 117 16.13 9.09 -20.53
C LEU A 117 16.23 9.86 -21.84
N ALA A 118 15.13 10.38 -22.36
CA ALA A 118 15.15 11.18 -23.60
C ALA A 118 16.00 12.45 -23.48
N LEU A 119 16.11 13.00 -22.25
CA LEU A 119 16.84 14.25 -21.96
C LEU A 119 18.34 14.07 -21.69
N VAL A 120 18.85 12.82 -21.69
CA VAL A 120 20.23 12.52 -21.33
C VAL A 120 20.92 11.67 -22.40
N PRO A 121 22.28 11.66 -22.47
CA PRO A 121 23.03 10.83 -23.44
C PRO A 121 22.73 9.33 -23.30
N GLU A 122 22.33 8.87 -22.13
CA GLU A 122 22.01 7.47 -21.79
C GLU A 122 20.79 6.94 -22.55
N ARG A 123 20.05 7.80 -23.28
CA ARG A 123 18.99 7.42 -24.23
C ARG A 123 19.41 6.36 -25.24
N LYS A 124 20.75 6.19 -25.46
CA LYS A 124 21.30 5.13 -26.30
C LYS A 124 20.86 3.73 -25.86
N VAL A 125 20.42 3.54 -24.61
CA VAL A 125 19.87 2.25 -24.15
C VAL A 125 18.69 1.80 -25.00
N PHE A 126 17.93 2.71 -25.61
CA PHE A 126 16.82 2.37 -26.49
C PHE A 126 17.23 1.72 -27.80
N THR A 127 18.50 1.82 -28.19
CA THR A 127 19.06 1.12 -29.38
C THR A 127 19.65 -0.26 -29.03
N GLU A 128 19.75 -0.60 -27.77
CA GLU A 128 20.30 -1.87 -27.28
C GLU A 128 19.33 -3.03 -27.49
N ARG A 129 19.67 -4.00 -28.33
CA ARG A 129 18.84 -5.21 -28.57
C ARG A 129 18.51 -5.97 -27.30
N LYS A 130 19.42 -5.97 -26.32
CA LYS A 130 19.28 -6.65 -25.05
C LYS A 130 18.24 -6.00 -24.13
N LEU A 131 17.91 -4.72 -24.32
CA LEU A 131 16.78 -4.07 -23.64
C LEU A 131 15.48 -4.77 -24.05
N TYR A 132 15.26 -4.98 -25.34
CA TYR A 132 14.04 -5.61 -25.85
C TYR A 132 13.90 -7.07 -25.39
N GLY A 133 15.02 -7.82 -25.34
CA GLY A 133 15.03 -9.15 -24.72
C GLY A 133 14.66 -9.13 -23.23
N SER A 134 15.13 -8.12 -22.51
CA SER A 134 14.77 -7.95 -21.08
C SER A 134 13.29 -7.56 -20.91
N LEU A 135 12.74 -6.70 -21.78
CA LEU A 135 11.31 -6.37 -21.79
C LEU A 135 10.46 -7.61 -22.08
N LEU A 136 10.89 -8.48 -23.00
CA LEU A 136 10.21 -9.74 -23.25
C LEU A 136 10.18 -10.63 -21.99
N ILE A 137 11.27 -10.71 -21.24
CA ILE A 137 11.30 -11.44 -19.97
C ILE A 137 10.29 -10.85 -18.97
N ALA A 138 10.23 -9.51 -18.83
CA ALA A 138 9.23 -8.88 -17.96
C ALA A 138 7.82 -9.23 -18.40
N ILE A 139 7.51 -9.13 -19.70
CA ILE A 139 6.20 -9.48 -20.26
C ILE A 139 5.84 -10.94 -19.96
N LEU A 140 6.78 -11.87 -20.16
CA LEU A 140 6.53 -13.29 -19.88
C LEU A 140 6.23 -13.56 -18.41
N ILE A 141 6.88 -12.86 -17.48
CA ILE A 141 6.61 -13.01 -16.04
C ILE A 141 5.24 -12.44 -15.67
N ILE A 142 4.83 -11.31 -16.25
CA ILE A 142 3.54 -10.68 -15.95
C ILE A 142 2.38 -11.26 -16.79
N LEU A 143 2.68 -12.05 -17.81
CA LEU A 143 1.70 -12.59 -18.77
C LEU A 143 0.52 -13.31 -18.13
N PRO A 144 0.69 -14.17 -17.10
CA PRO A 144 -0.46 -14.80 -16.43
C PRO A 144 -1.44 -13.77 -15.85
N ASN A 145 -0.93 -12.67 -15.28
CA ASN A 145 -1.79 -11.59 -14.78
C ASN A 145 -2.49 -10.85 -15.92
N LEU A 146 -1.80 -10.57 -17.02
CA LEU A 146 -2.40 -9.91 -18.19
C LEU A 146 -3.50 -10.78 -18.83
N ILE A 147 -3.27 -12.08 -18.94
CA ILE A 147 -4.29 -13.04 -19.44
C ILE A 147 -5.49 -13.03 -18.51
N TRP A 148 -5.28 -13.08 -17.19
CA TRP A 148 -6.36 -13.01 -16.21
C TRP A 148 -7.14 -11.69 -16.31
N GLN A 149 -6.45 -10.56 -16.43
CA GLN A 149 -7.08 -9.24 -16.64
C GLN A 149 -7.94 -9.23 -17.90
N TYR A 150 -7.41 -9.77 -19.02
CA TYR A 150 -8.14 -9.87 -20.26
C TYR A 150 -9.40 -10.74 -20.15
N GLN A 151 -9.25 -11.93 -19.56
CA GLN A 151 -10.37 -12.86 -19.35
C GLN A 151 -11.46 -12.31 -18.41
N ASN A 152 -11.10 -11.36 -17.54
CA ASN A 152 -12.01 -10.74 -16.59
C ASN A 152 -12.38 -9.29 -16.98
N ASN A 153 -12.31 -8.94 -18.26
CA ASN A 153 -12.68 -7.60 -18.80
C ASN A 153 -11.91 -6.45 -18.14
N PHE A 154 -10.65 -6.67 -17.77
CA PHE A 154 -9.76 -5.69 -17.15
C PHE A 154 -10.35 -5.02 -15.90
N PRO A 155 -10.58 -5.74 -14.79
CA PRO A 155 -11.15 -5.19 -13.55
C PRO A 155 -10.39 -3.97 -13.02
N VAL A 156 -9.10 -3.87 -13.35
CA VAL A 156 -8.26 -2.73 -12.97
C VAL A 156 -8.81 -1.40 -13.47
N PHE A 157 -9.43 -1.35 -14.66
CA PHE A 157 -10.02 -0.11 -15.17
C PHE A 157 -11.31 0.26 -14.44
N SER A 158 -12.15 -0.71 -14.11
CA SER A 158 -13.36 -0.49 -13.31
C SER A 158 -13.02 -0.01 -11.92
N HIS A 159 -12.03 -0.65 -11.27
CA HIS A 159 -11.52 -0.20 -9.97
C HIS A 159 -10.90 1.20 -10.03
N PHE A 160 -10.16 1.53 -11.08
CA PHE A 160 -9.59 2.87 -11.24
C PHE A 160 -10.68 3.94 -11.40
N LYS A 161 -11.74 3.66 -12.16
CA LYS A 161 -12.91 4.58 -12.29
C LYS A 161 -13.59 4.80 -10.94
N GLU A 162 -13.83 3.73 -10.18
CA GLU A 162 -14.39 3.81 -8.83
C GLU A 162 -13.51 4.64 -7.91
N LEU A 163 -12.20 4.36 -7.88
CA LEU A 163 -11.22 5.11 -7.10
C LEU A 163 -11.22 6.60 -7.48
N GLN A 164 -11.31 6.92 -8.77
CA GLN A 164 -11.36 8.28 -9.25
C GLN A 164 -12.64 9.00 -8.80
N ALA A 165 -13.78 8.31 -8.85
CA ALA A 165 -15.07 8.89 -8.47
C ALA A 165 -15.23 9.09 -6.96
N THR A 166 -14.66 8.19 -6.14
CA THR A 166 -14.92 8.16 -4.68
C THR A 166 -13.79 8.73 -3.83
N GLN A 167 -12.53 8.66 -4.28
CA GLN A 167 -11.37 9.01 -3.46
C GLN A 167 -10.47 10.07 -4.10
N LEU A 168 -10.07 9.89 -5.38
CA LEU A 168 -9.15 10.83 -6.02
C LEU A 168 -9.77 12.21 -6.26
N VAL A 169 -11.09 12.32 -6.30
CA VAL A 169 -11.81 13.59 -6.38
C VAL A 169 -11.49 14.49 -5.18
N HIS A 170 -11.24 13.93 -4.00
CA HIS A 170 -10.89 14.65 -2.77
C HIS A 170 -9.40 14.98 -2.65
N VAL A 171 -8.53 14.45 -3.55
CA VAL A 171 -7.09 14.71 -3.51
C VAL A 171 -6.78 16.13 -3.97
N ASN A 172 -6.20 16.92 -3.06
CA ASN A 172 -5.69 18.25 -3.33
C ASN A 172 -4.21 18.20 -3.72
N ARG A 173 -3.84 18.81 -4.86
CA ARG A 173 -2.45 18.82 -5.35
C ARG A 173 -1.47 19.49 -4.38
N TRP A 174 -1.91 20.54 -3.67
CA TRP A 174 -1.07 21.20 -2.68
C TRP A 174 -0.83 20.31 -1.46
N SER A 175 -1.88 19.61 -1.01
CA SER A 175 -1.74 18.61 0.05
C SER A 175 -0.78 17.48 -0.34
N PHE A 176 -0.82 17.02 -1.59
CA PHE A 176 0.16 16.06 -2.10
C PHE A 176 1.60 16.58 -1.95
N VAL A 177 1.89 17.81 -2.40
CA VAL A 177 3.24 18.41 -2.29
C VAL A 177 3.66 18.56 -0.82
N ARG A 178 2.74 19.04 0.03
CA ARG A 178 2.98 19.17 1.47
C ARG A 178 3.31 17.83 2.13
N SER A 179 2.59 16.78 1.78
CA SER A 179 2.85 15.42 2.29
C SER A 179 4.24 14.92 1.91
N GLN A 180 4.73 15.19 0.67
CA GLN A 180 6.09 14.79 0.28
C GLN A 180 7.15 15.41 1.20
N PHE A 181 6.98 16.67 1.62
CA PHE A 181 7.86 17.31 2.60
C PHE A 181 7.70 16.68 3.99
N LEU A 182 6.45 16.47 4.45
CA LEU A 182 6.17 15.93 5.79
C LEU A 182 6.68 14.51 5.97
N PHE A 183 6.56 13.68 4.95
CA PHE A 183 7.06 12.29 4.97
C PHE A 183 8.55 12.18 5.27
N PHE A 184 9.31 13.20 4.89
CA PHE A 184 10.76 13.23 5.02
C PHE A 184 11.25 14.48 5.79
N PHE A 185 10.43 15.07 6.64
CA PHE A 185 10.66 16.37 7.28
C PHE A 185 12.10 16.55 7.78
N GLY A 186 12.59 15.64 8.64
CA GLY A 186 13.96 15.69 9.18
C GLY A 186 15.07 15.34 8.19
N THR A 187 14.73 14.67 7.07
CA THR A 187 15.69 14.16 6.09
C THR A 187 15.54 14.80 4.71
N PHE A 188 14.53 15.64 4.52
CA PHE A 188 14.26 16.31 3.26
C PHE A 188 15.43 17.15 2.72
N PRO A 189 16.21 17.87 3.55
CA PRO A 189 17.40 18.57 3.09
C PRO A 189 18.41 17.63 2.39
N VAL A 190 18.52 16.36 2.82
CA VAL A 190 19.44 15.40 2.20
C VAL A 190 18.98 15.07 0.77
N ILE A 191 17.66 14.99 0.53
CA ILE A 191 17.07 14.81 -0.81
C ILE A 191 17.42 16.01 -1.69
N ILE A 192 17.26 17.24 -1.18
CA ILE A 192 17.59 18.47 -1.91
C ILE A 192 19.08 18.52 -2.26
N PHE A 193 19.97 18.17 -1.33
CA PHE A 193 21.40 18.06 -1.62
C PHE A 193 21.69 16.98 -2.65
N GLY A 194 20.95 15.86 -2.64
CA GLY A 194 21.06 14.82 -3.67
C GLY A 194 20.67 15.33 -5.07
N LEU A 195 19.53 16.00 -5.17
CA LEU A 195 19.06 16.62 -6.42
C LEU A 195 20.03 17.70 -6.92
N TYR A 196 20.51 18.55 -6.04
CA TYR A 196 21.53 19.55 -6.39
C TYR A 196 22.82 18.90 -6.90
N ALA A 197 23.28 17.85 -6.21
CA ALA A 197 24.49 17.14 -6.59
C ALA A 197 24.39 16.46 -7.97
N LEU A 198 23.23 15.90 -8.32
CA LEU A 198 22.97 15.32 -9.65
C LEU A 198 23.15 16.33 -10.78
N LEU A 199 22.92 17.61 -10.53
CA LEU A 199 23.14 18.68 -11.52
C LEU A 199 24.57 19.23 -11.50
N LYS A 200 25.15 19.46 -10.32
CA LYS A 200 26.33 20.29 -10.12
C LYS A 200 27.59 19.53 -9.71
N TYR A 201 27.47 18.34 -9.10
CA TYR A 201 28.63 17.57 -8.65
C TYR A 201 29.21 16.76 -9.82
N PRO A 202 30.49 17.02 -10.23
CA PRO A 202 31.08 16.40 -11.44
C PRO A 202 31.04 14.88 -11.43
N ALA A 203 31.23 14.24 -10.25
CA ALA A 203 31.19 12.78 -10.12
C ALA A 203 29.81 12.18 -10.44
N PHE A 204 28.73 12.99 -10.38
CA PHE A 204 27.37 12.52 -10.66
C PHE A 204 26.86 12.88 -12.06
N LYS A 205 27.73 13.43 -12.93
CA LYS A 205 27.37 13.73 -14.31
C LYS A 205 26.72 12.54 -15.06
N PRO A 206 27.20 11.26 -14.91
CA PRO A 206 26.56 10.10 -15.56
C PRO A 206 25.18 9.74 -14.99
N TYR A 207 24.79 10.32 -13.86
CA TYR A 207 23.55 9.96 -13.15
C TYR A 207 22.49 11.06 -13.24
N ARG A 208 22.63 12.06 -14.11
CA ARG A 208 21.65 13.14 -14.32
C ARG A 208 20.25 12.67 -14.69
N LEU A 209 20.16 11.47 -15.25
CA LEU A 209 18.90 10.76 -15.46
C LEU A 209 18.00 10.80 -14.22
N PHE A 210 18.55 10.55 -13.02
CA PHE A 210 17.78 10.50 -11.78
C PHE A 210 17.20 11.87 -11.41
N PHE A 211 17.89 12.98 -11.72
CA PHE A 211 17.32 14.31 -11.53
C PHE A 211 16.04 14.49 -12.35
N TRP A 212 16.08 14.18 -13.64
CA TRP A 212 14.91 14.32 -14.51
C TRP A 212 13.80 13.32 -14.17
N SER A 213 14.16 12.09 -13.79
CA SER A 213 13.22 11.07 -13.35
C SER A 213 12.44 11.50 -12.09
N PHE A 214 13.07 12.22 -11.16
CA PHE A 214 12.36 12.77 -9.99
C PHE A 214 11.23 13.70 -10.42
N PHE A 215 11.54 14.72 -11.20
CA PHE A 215 10.56 15.73 -11.59
C PHE A 215 9.50 15.19 -12.53
N SER A 216 9.87 14.32 -13.48
CA SER A 216 8.88 13.71 -14.39
C SER A 216 7.91 12.81 -13.63
N THR A 217 8.39 11.97 -12.70
CA THR A 217 7.51 11.09 -11.91
C THR A 217 6.60 11.88 -10.96
N ILE A 218 7.14 12.86 -10.23
CA ILE A 218 6.33 13.73 -9.36
C ILE A 218 5.32 14.53 -10.20
N GLY A 219 5.73 15.02 -11.38
CA GLY A 219 4.84 15.72 -12.32
C GLY A 219 3.68 14.85 -12.78
N ILE A 220 3.93 13.58 -13.12
CA ILE A 220 2.87 12.61 -13.48
C ILE A 220 1.89 12.42 -12.32
N PHE A 221 2.36 12.21 -11.09
CA PHE A 221 1.49 12.05 -9.94
C PHE A 221 0.64 13.29 -9.65
N LEU A 222 1.21 14.49 -9.79
CA LEU A 222 0.47 15.76 -9.64
C LEU A 222 -0.61 15.94 -10.73
N LEU A 223 -0.31 15.56 -11.97
CA LEU A 223 -1.27 15.62 -13.07
C LEU A 223 -2.44 14.68 -12.83
N LEU A 224 -2.17 13.46 -12.37
CA LEU A 224 -3.16 12.41 -12.13
C LEU A 224 -3.87 12.51 -10.79
N ARG A 225 -3.57 13.51 -9.96
CA ARG A 225 -4.11 13.64 -8.59
C ARG A 225 -3.92 12.36 -7.76
N ALA A 226 -2.73 11.76 -7.87
CA ALA A 226 -2.44 10.52 -7.17
C ALA A 226 -2.42 10.71 -5.64
N LYS A 227 -2.69 9.64 -4.90
CA LYS A 227 -2.50 9.63 -3.44
C LYS A 227 -1.03 9.92 -3.12
N ASP A 228 -0.80 10.67 -2.06
CA ASP A 228 0.52 11.17 -1.67
C ASP A 228 1.56 10.07 -1.43
N TYR A 229 1.16 8.98 -0.80
CA TYR A 229 2.05 7.86 -0.49
C TYR A 229 2.46 7.01 -1.71
N TYR A 230 1.85 7.21 -2.89
CA TYR A 230 2.27 6.52 -4.11
C TYR A 230 3.68 6.93 -4.56
N ALA A 231 4.09 8.15 -4.23
CA ALA A 231 5.41 8.66 -4.60
C ALA A 231 6.54 8.22 -3.65
N ILE A 232 6.25 7.60 -2.50
CA ILE A 232 7.27 7.29 -1.48
C ILE A 232 8.43 6.46 -2.06
N GLY A 233 8.16 5.56 -3.00
CA GLY A 233 9.16 4.70 -3.64
C GLY A 233 10.29 5.43 -4.37
N ILE A 234 10.07 6.68 -4.78
CA ILE A 234 11.08 7.45 -5.52
C ILE A 234 12.24 7.90 -4.61
N TYR A 235 11.98 8.17 -3.32
CA TYR A 235 12.89 8.92 -2.45
C TYR A 235 14.15 8.19 -1.98
N PRO A 236 14.15 6.88 -1.67
CA PRO A 236 15.30 6.21 -1.03
C PRO A 236 16.62 6.39 -1.77
N ILE A 237 16.59 6.43 -3.11
CA ILE A 237 17.81 6.56 -3.91
C ILE A 237 18.47 7.94 -3.76
N TYR A 238 17.69 9.01 -3.50
CA TYR A 238 18.23 10.36 -3.37
C TYR A 238 18.95 10.57 -2.05
N PHE A 239 18.67 9.75 -1.03
CA PHE A 239 19.48 9.73 0.19
C PHE A 239 20.91 9.24 -0.09
N ALA A 240 21.12 8.32 -1.02
CA ALA A 240 22.46 7.90 -1.41
C ALA A 240 23.25 9.06 -2.04
N PHE A 241 22.66 9.75 -3.02
CA PHE A 241 23.30 10.90 -3.66
C PHE A 241 23.56 12.05 -2.68
N GLY A 242 22.58 12.37 -1.84
CA GLY A 242 22.68 13.45 -0.86
C GLY A 242 23.72 13.16 0.21
N ALA A 243 23.73 11.97 0.80
CA ALA A 243 24.68 11.57 1.83
C ALA A 243 26.13 11.60 1.31
N ILE A 244 26.37 11.12 0.07
CA ILE A 244 27.71 11.18 -0.54
C ILE A 244 28.12 12.63 -0.77
N TYR A 245 27.24 13.46 -1.29
CA TYR A 245 27.54 14.86 -1.56
C TYR A 245 27.83 15.64 -0.25
N ILE A 246 26.98 15.50 0.76
CA ILE A 246 27.21 16.10 2.09
C ILE A 246 28.53 15.60 2.66
N SER A 247 28.83 14.30 2.55
CA SER A 247 30.12 13.75 3.00
C SER A 247 31.31 14.41 2.28
N SER A 248 31.16 14.75 1.00
CA SER A 248 32.22 15.40 0.22
C SER A 248 32.51 16.84 0.65
N LEU A 249 31.49 17.53 1.22
CA LEU A 249 31.63 18.86 1.78
C LEU A 249 32.28 18.85 3.19
N LEU A 250 32.16 17.76 3.92
CA LEU A 250 32.58 17.62 5.30
C LEU A 250 33.94 16.89 5.45
N LYS A 251 34.95 17.31 4.67
CA LYS A 251 36.28 16.69 4.68
C LYS A 251 37.21 17.24 5.76
N ASN A 252 36.97 18.45 6.24
CA ASN A 252 37.82 19.17 7.19
C ASN A 252 37.56 18.81 8.65
N ASN A 253 38.30 19.41 9.59
CA ASN A 253 38.11 19.21 11.03
C ASN A 253 36.67 19.55 11.50
N THR A 254 36.01 20.53 10.91
CA THR A 254 34.58 20.81 11.14
C THR A 254 33.71 19.60 10.81
N GLY A 255 34.09 18.81 9.81
CA GLY A 255 33.37 17.56 9.46
C GLY A 255 33.40 16.50 10.56
N LYS A 256 34.43 16.46 11.41
CA LYS A 256 34.48 15.53 12.54
C LYS A 256 33.36 15.80 13.54
N ILE A 257 32.97 17.06 13.72
CA ILE A 257 31.92 17.50 14.63
C ILE A 257 30.55 17.45 13.94
N LEU A 258 30.46 17.93 12.70
CA LEU A 258 29.17 18.03 12.00
C LEU A 258 28.58 16.68 11.60
N LYS A 259 29.41 15.67 11.28
CA LYS A 259 28.92 14.34 10.92
C LYS A 259 28.05 13.68 11.99
N PRO A 260 28.51 13.52 13.26
CA PRO A 260 27.66 12.98 14.31
C PRO A 260 26.45 13.89 14.61
N ILE A 261 26.61 15.21 14.52
CA ILE A 261 25.49 16.16 14.72
C ILE A 261 24.39 15.91 13.68
N LEU A 262 24.72 15.73 12.41
CA LEU A 262 23.72 15.47 11.35
C LEU A 262 22.98 14.14 11.58
N ILE A 263 23.67 13.08 12.00
CA ILE A 263 23.03 11.81 12.33
C ILE A 263 22.09 12.00 13.54
N THR A 264 22.57 12.65 14.62
CA THR A 264 21.78 12.91 15.82
C THR A 264 20.55 13.80 15.50
N LEU A 265 20.74 14.84 14.68
CA LEU A 265 19.66 15.71 14.26
C LEU A 265 18.58 14.98 13.47
N THR A 266 18.96 14.03 12.62
CA THR A 266 18.01 13.18 11.89
C THR A 266 17.11 12.40 12.86
N VAL A 267 17.69 11.84 13.92
CA VAL A 267 16.94 11.11 14.96
C VAL A 267 16.03 12.08 15.74
N ILE A 268 16.57 13.23 16.19
CA ILE A 268 15.80 14.20 16.97
C ILE A 268 14.61 14.74 16.18
N LEU A 269 14.81 15.08 14.91
CA LEU A 269 13.73 15.59 14.05
C LEU A 269 12.68 14.52 13.71
N PHE A 270 13.00 13.24 13.86
CA PHE A 270 12.03 12.16 13.68
C PHE A 270 11.10 11.99 14.91
N LEU A 271 11.53 12.36 16.12
CA LEU A 271 10.73 12.16 17.33
C LEU A 271 9.33 12.81 17.27
N PRO A 272 9.16 14.07 16.79
CA PRO A 272 7.83 14.65 16.59
C PRO A 272 6.98 13.88 15.56
N ILE A 273 7.61 13.35 14.50
CA ILE A 273 6.91 12.54 13.50
C ILE A 273 6.43 11.22 14.12
N TYR A 274 7.28 10.58 14.93
CA TYR A 274 6.90 9.36 15.65
C TYR A 274 5.71 9.60 16.59
N ASP A 275 5.69 10.72 17.29
CA ASP A 275 4.61 11.06 18.22
C ASP A 275 3.28 11.38 17.50
N ILE A 276 3.31 11.81 16.24
CA ILE A 276 2.12 12.20 15.47
C ILE A 276 1.65 11.06 14.55
N ALA A 277 2.58 10.44 13.81
CA ALA A 277 2.25 9.52 12.72
C ALA A 277 2.13 8.05 13.16
N PHE A 278 2.40 7.73 14.42
CA PHE A 278 2.36 6.35 14.92
C PHE A 278 1.27 6.16 15.97
N PRO A 279 0.56 5.02 15.97
CA PRO A 279 -0.43 4.67 16.99
C PRO A 279 0.27 4.21 18.28
N ASN A 280 1.06 5.11 18.87
CA ASN A 280 1.91 4.87 20.05
C ASN A 280 1.21 5.13 21.38
N ARG A 281 -0.07 5.51 21.34
CA ARG A 281 -0.93 5.76 22.51
C ARG A 281 -2.27 5.06 22.34
N ASN A 282 -3.09 5.02 23.41
CA ASN A 282 -4.43 4.47 23.29
C ASN A 282 -5.34 5.39 22.45
N PRO A 283 -6.40 4.86 21.83
CA PRO A 283 -7.28 5.65 20.96
C PRO A 283 -7.91 6.86 21.63
N ALA A 284 -8.24 6.79 22.93
CA ALA A 284 -8.81 7.91 23.68
C ALA A 284 -7.91 9.15 23.66
N TYR A 285 -6.59 8.95 23.81
CA TYR A 285 -5.64 10.08 23.76
C TYR A 285 -5.72 10.87 22.46
N PHE A 286 -5.90 10.20 21.34
CA PHE A 286 -6.01 10.87 20.04
C PHE A 286 -7.28 11.68 19.92
N VAL A 287 -8.40 11.14 20.44
CA VAL A 287 -9.71 11.81 20.46
C VAL A 287 -9.71 13.03 21.39
N ASP A 288 -9.00 12.94 22.53
CA ASP A 288 -8.88 14.02 23.50
C ASP A 288 -7.95 15.17 23.04
N HIS A 289 -7.12 14.91 21.99
CA HIS A 289 -6.16 15.90 21.50
C HIS A 289 -6.27 16.11 19.96
N PRO A 290 -7.46 16.41 19.42
CA PRO A 290 -7.70 16.43 17.97
C PRO A 290 -6.88 17.50 17.25
N GLU A 291 -6.64 18.66 17.87
CA GLU A 291 -5.92 19.79 17.25
C GLU A 291 -4.49 19.42 16.86
N LYS A 292 -3.87 18.50 17.61
CA LYS A 292 -2.54 17.99 17.33
C LYS A 292 -2.46 17.28 15.97
N TYR A 293 -3.53 16.63 15.55
CA TYR A 293 -3.61 15.81 14.34
C TYR A 293 -4.29 16.57 13.19
N ARG A 294 -5.31 17.38 13.49
CA ARG A 294 -6.06 18.19 12.52
C ARG A 294 -5.17 19.13 11.73
N LYS A 295 -4.22 19.81 12.38
CA LYS A 295 -3.29 20.74 11.70
C LYS A 295 -2.43 20.10 10.61
N TYR A 296 -2.29 18.77 10.63
CA TYR A 296 -1.57 18.00 9.61
C TYR A 296 -2.51 17.33 8.60
N GLY A 297 -3.84 17.50 8.76
CA GLY A 297 -4.84 16.90 7.89
C GLY A 297 -5.05 15.39 8.14
N MET A 298 -4.60 14.87 9.29
CA MET A 298 -4.65 13.41 9.57
C MET A 298 -6.04 12.92 9.96
N LEU A 299 -6.95 13.82 10.35
CA LEU A 299 -8.32 13.48 10.73
C LEU A 299 -9.27 13.47 9.54
N THR A 300 -8.88 13.99 8.38
CA THR A 300 -9.66 13.92 7.14
C THR A 300 -9.42 12.56 6.48
N TRP A 301 -10.49 11.77 6.34
CA TRP A 301 -10.43 10.45 5.71
C TRP A 301 -10.58 10.52 4.19
N GLU A 302 -10.53 9.34 3.55
CA GLU A 302 -10.68 9.20 2.10
C GLU A 302 -12.08 9.58 1.58
N ASP A 303 -13.08 9.62 2.46
CA ASP A 303 -14.44 10.14 2.18
C ASP A 303 -14.51 11.68 2.13
N GLY A 304 -13.42 12.37 2.50
CA GLY A 304 -13.32 13.81 2.57
C GLY A 304 -13.83 14.42 3.87
N GLU A 305 -14.37 13.62 4.79
CA GLU A 305 -14.92 14.05 6.06
C GLU A 305 -13.90 13.99 7.20
N GLU A 306 -14.13 14.79 8.25
CA GLU A 306 -13.30 14.78 9.46
C GLU A 306 -13.82 13.77 10.47
N HIS A 307 -12.91 12.93 10.98
CA HIS A 307 -13.18 11.86 11.94
C HIS A 307 -12.38 12.02 13.24
N PRO A 308 -12.82 11.37 14.35
CA PRO A 308 -12.14 11.49 15.65
C PRO A 308 -10.71 10.93 15.70
N LEU A 309 -10.39 9.97 14.82
CA LEU A 309 -9.09 9.31 14.73
C LEU A 309 -8.53 9.41 13.31
N PRO A 310 -7.19 9.40 13.12
CA PRO A 310 -6.60 9.12 11.82
C PRO A 310 -7.16 7.81 11.24
N GLN A 311 -7.48 7.81 9.93
CA GLN A 311 -8.12 6.67 9.27
C GLN A 311 -7.36 5.37 9.48
N ASP A 312 -6.06 5.37 9.27
CA ASP A 312 -5.22 4.18 9.39
C ASP A 312 -5.09 3.65 10.83
N PHE A 313 -5.39 4.46 11.84
CA PHE A 313 -5.48 4.02 13.23
C PHE A 313 -6.84 3.37 13.51
N ALA A 314 -7.92 3.98 13.03
CA ALA A 314 -9.26 3.41 13.13
C ALA A 314 -9.37 2.08 12.36
N ASP A 315 -8.71 1.97 11.21
CA ASP A 315 -8.61 0.76 10.38
C ASP A 315 -7.90 -0.42 11.06
N MET A 316 -7.16 -0.19 12.15
CA MET A 316 -6.53 -1.26 12.93
C MET A 316 -7.46 -1.88 13.97
N LEU A 317 -8.63 -1.31 14.19
CA LEU A 317 -9.51 -1.64 15.33
C LEU A 317 -10.79 -2.38 14.87
N GLY A 318 -11.37 -3.15 15.78
CA GLY A 318 -12.68 -3.78 15.58
C GLY A 318 -12.67 -5.14 14.88
N TRP A 319 -11.64 -5.52 14.11
CA TRP A 319 -11.62 -6.73 13.29
C TRP A 319 -11.70 -8.04 14.11
N LYS A 320 -10.97 -8.12 15.21
CA LYS A 320 -11.01 -9.28 16.12
C LYS A 320 -12.38 -9.37 16.84
N GLU A 321 -12.96 -8.22 17.16
CA GLU A 321 -14.30 -8.12 17.75
C GLU A 321 -15.34 -8.65 16.78
N LEU A 322 -15.30 -8.18 15.51
CA LEU A 322 -16.20 -8.65 14.45
C LEU A 322 -16.18 -10.17 14.32
N ALA A 323 -15.00 -10.74 14.13
CA ALA A 323 -14.85 -12.18 13.94
C ALA A 323 -15.34 -12.98 15.17
N ARG A 324 -15.02 -12.52 16.39
CA ARG A 324 -15.49 -13.18 17.63
C ARG A 324 -17.01 -13.15 17.75
N LYS A 325 -17.65 -12.03 17.40
CA LYS A 325 -19.10 -11.88 17.45
C LYS A 325 -19.79 -12.71 16.38
N VAL A 326 -19.24 -12.74 15.15
CA VAL A 326 -19.73 -13.63 14.10
C VAL A 326 -19.57 -15.11 14.50
N ASP A 327 -18.45 -15.50 15.10
CA ASP A 327 -18.27 -16.85 15.66
C ASP A 327 -19.35 -17.18 16.70
N SER A 328 -19.70 -16.23 17.57
CA SER A 328 -20.75 -16.42 18.59
C SER A 328 -22.11 -16.65 17.94
N VAL A 329 -22.48 -15.82 16.98
CA VAL A 329 -23.73 -15.94 16.21
C VAL A 329 -23.79 -17.26 15.45
N TYR A 330 -22.69 -17.61 14.76
CA TYR A 330 -22.58 -18.84 13.99
C TYR A 330 -22.78 -20.11 14.84
N ARG A 331 -22.27 -20.12 16.08
CA ARG A 331 -22.48 -21.25 17.01
C ARG A 331 -23.94 -21.46 17.41
N GLN A 332 -24.73 -20.41 17.41
CA GLN A 332 -26.14 -20.45 17.82
C GLN A 332 -27.06 -20.92 16.67
N ILE A 333 -26.59 -20.97 15.43
CA ILE A 333 -27.38 -21.43 14.30
C ILE A 333 -27.43 -22.96 14.31
N PRO A 334 -28.64 -23.59 14.30
CA PRO A 334 -28.77 -25.06 14.36
C PRO A 334 -28.05 -25.80 13.24
N ASP A 335 -28.22 -25.34 12.01
CA ASP A 335 -27.59 -25.94 10.80
C ASP A 335 -26.48 -25.01 10.28
N ARG A 336 -25.45 -24.83 11.11
CA ARG A 336 -24.35 -23.90 10.84
C ARG A 336 -23.53 -24.24 9.61
N GLN A 337 -23.45 -25.54 9.23
CA GLN A 337 -22.66 -25.97 8.05
C GLN A 337 -23.27 -25.47 6.74
N ASN A 338 -24.59 -25.27 6.73
CA ASN A 338 -25.38 -24.74 5.62
C ASN A 338 -25.69 -23.25 5.80
N THR A 339 -24.77 -22.50 6.42
CA THR A 339 -24.90 -21.06 6.66
C THR A 339 -23.92 -20.29 5.78
N LEU A 340 -24.46 -19.37 4.98
CA LEU A 340 -23.68 -18.39 4.25
C LEU A 340 -23.32 -17.23 5.16
N VAL A 341 -22.05 -16.79 5.16
CA VAL A 341 -21.61 -15.56 5.84
C VAL A 341 -21.26 -14.53 4.77
N LEU A 342 -22.12 -13.52 4.62
CA LEU A 342 -22.05 -12.53 3.58
C LEU A 342 -21.83 -11.13 4.17
N CYS A 343 -20.74 -10.49 3.76
CA CYS A 343 -20.29 -9.19 4.25
C CYS A 343 -20.46 -8.09 3.19
N ASP A 344 -20.55 -6.84 3.60
CA ASP A 344 -20.63 -5.69 2.68
C ASP A 344 -19.32 -5.46 1.95
N ASN A 345 -18.19 -5.60 2.64
CA ASN A 345 -16.89 -5.34 2.04
C ASN A 345 -15.88 -6.47 2.29
N TYR A 346 -14.82 -6.46 1.48
CA TYR A 346 -13.74 -7.44 1.56
C TYR A 346 -12.95 -7.38 2.87
N GLY A 347 -12.91 -6.22 3.55
CA GLY A 347 -12.23 -6.06 4.84
C GLY A 347 -12.93 -6.84 5.93
N GLN A 348 -14.27 -6.75 6.00
CA GLN A 348 -15.11 -7.53 6.93
C GLN A 348 -14.96 -9.03 6.66
N ALA A 349 -15.12 -9.45 5.40
CA ALA A 349 -14.97 -10.87 5.01
C ALA A 349 -13.56 -11.39 5.32
N GLY A 350 -12.53 -10.60 4.99
CA GLY A 350 -11.13 -10.93 5.27
C GLY A 350 -10.84 -11.07 6.76
N ALA A 351 -11.37 -10.17 7.58
CA ALA A 351 -11.22 -10.23 9.04
C ALA A 351 -11.85 -11.49 9.63
N ILE A 352 -13.05 -11.85 9.20
CA ILE A 352 -13.72 -13.08 9.65
C ILE A 352 -12.92 -14.29 9.20
N ASN A 353 -12.51 -14.37 7.94
CA ASN A 353 -11.71 -15.47 7.39
C ASN A 353 -10.36 -15.64 8.10
N TYR A 354 -9.80 -14.54 8.60
CA TYR A 354 -8.50 -14.56 9.28
C TYR A 354 -8.62 -14.89 10.77
N TYR A 355 -9.55 -14.25 11.49
CA TYR A 355 -9.63 -14.33 12.96
C TYR A 355 -10.63 -15.35 13.48
N SER A 356 -11.56 -15.86 12.67
CA SER A 356 -12.51 -16.89 13.08
C SER A 356 -11.77 -18.17 13.51
N LYS A 357 -12.24 -18.75 14.61
CA LYS A 357 -11.77 -20.04 15.12
C LYS A 357 -12.60 -21.23 14.62
N LEU A 358 -13.64 -20.96 13.85
CA LEU A 358 -14.61 -21.97 13.40
C LEU A 358 -14.44 -22.35 11.93
N GLY A 359 -13.41 -21.84 11.25
CA GLY A 359 -13.17 -22.10 9.83
C GLY A 359 -14.26 -21.54 8.92
N ILE A 360 -14.89 -20.42 9.34
CA ILE A 360 -15.91 -19.72 8.55
C ILE A 360 -15.26 -19.20 7.25
N ARG A 361 -15.99 -19.37 6.15
CA ARG A 361 -15.65 -18.76 4.85
C ARG A 361 -16.65 -17.64 4.58
N ALA A 362 -16.30 -16.42 5.00
CA ALA A 362 -17.07 -15.25 4.69
C ALA A 362 -16.75 -14.74 3.27
N VAL A 363 -17.77 -14.25 2.58
CA VAL A 363 -17.71 -13.72 1.22
C VAL A 363 -18.31 -12.32 1.14
N SER A 364 -18.09 -11.65 0.03
CA SER A 364 -18.64 -10.31 -0.25
C SER A 364 -18.81 -10.15 -1.76
N PHE A 365 -19.72 -9.31 -2.19
CA PHE A 365 -19.80 -8.87 -3.59
C PHE A 365 -18.73 -7.81 -3.94
N ASN A 366 -17.95 -7.37 -2.95
CA ASN A 366 -16.93 -6.36 -3.12
C ASN A 366 -15.58 -6.98 -3.53
N ALA A 367 -14.88 -6.32 -4.46
CA ALA A 367 -13.59 -6.71 -5.00
C ALA A 367 -13.59 -8.17 -5.53
N ASP A 368 -12.45 -8.86 -5.46
CA ASP A 368 -12.29 -10.23 -5.96
C ASP A 368 -13.10 -11.28 -5.19
N TYR A 369 -13.63 -10.94 -4.02
CA TYR A 369 -14.48 -11.81 -3.23
C TYR A 369 -15.75 -12.25 -3.97
N ILE A 370 -16.20 -11.48 -4.95
CA ILE A 370 -17.34 -11.85 -5.83
C ILE A 370 -17.10 -13.18 -6.57
N ASN A 371 -15.85 -13.57 -6.77
CA ASN A 371 -15.48 -14.81 -7.44
C ASN A 371 -15.31 -16.00 -6.48
N TRP A 372 -15.52 -15.82 -5.17
CA TRP A 372 -15.20 -16.82 -4.14
C TRP A 372 -16.43 -17.45 -3.49
N PHE A 373 -17.60 -17.19 -4.03
CA PHE A 373 -18.83 -17.85 -3.58
C PHE A 373 -18.79 -19.35 -3.89
N ASP A 374 -18.98 -20.18 -2.86
CA ASP A 374 -19.06 -21.64 -3.00
C ASP A 374 -20.56 -22.05 -3.05
N LEU A 375 -21.12 -22.04 -4.24
CA LEU A 375 -22.52 -22.40 -4.48
C LEU A 375 -22.76 -23.90 -4.62
N SER A 376 -21.73 -24.75 -4.44
CA SER A 376 -21.89 -26.21 -4.39
C SER A 376 -22.58 -26.68 -3.12
N LYS A 377 -22.50 -25.91 -2.03
CA LYS A 377 -23.22 -26.15 -0.77
C LYS A 377 -24.64 -25.61 -0.83
N LYS A 378 -25.58 -26.34 -0.28
CA LYS A 378 -26.97 -25.88 -0.19
C LYS A 378 -27.17 -25.04 1.07
N TYR A 379 -27.18 -23.72 0.93
CA TYR A 379 -27.40 -22.81 2.05
C TYR A 379 -28.85 -22.77 2.50
N ARG A 380 -29.07 -22.76 3.81
CA ARG A 380 -30.38 -22.63 4.47
C ARG A 380 -30.45 -21.44 5.40
N ASN A 381 -29.30 -20.95 5.86
CA ASN A 381 -29.19 -19.83 6.78
C ASN A 381 -28.23 -18.79 6.21
N LEU A 382 -28.38 -17.54 6.68
CA LEU A 382 -27.56 -16.43 6.28
C LEU A 382 -27.13 -15.63 7.53
N ILE A 383 -25.85 -15.41 7.71
CA ILE A 383 -25.34 -14.33 8.54
C ILE A 383 -24.96 -13.18 7.60
N ARG A 384 -25.54 -12.01 7.84
CA ARG A 384 -25.29 -10.82 7.06
C ARG A 384 -24.54 -9.81 7.92
N VAL A 385 -23.41 -9.29 7.41
CA VAL A 385 -22.65 -8.22 8.05
C VAL A 385 -22.82 -6.96 7.24
N LYS A 386 -23.41 -5.91 7.85
CA LYS A 386 -23.80 -4.69 7.15
C LYS A 386 -23.49 -3.45 7.99
N ASN A 387 -23.34 -2.32 7.30
CA ASN A 387 -23.15 -1.03 7.93
C ASN A 387 -24.38 -0.64 8.80
N ARG A 388 -24.14 0.17 9.82
CA ARG A 388 -25.16 0.55 10.84
C ARG A 388 -26.42 1.22 10.25
N TRP A 389 -26.27 2.01 9.20
CA TRP A 389 -27.40 2.72 8.57
C TRP A 389 -28.30 1.83 7.72
N GLU A 390 -27.89 0.60 7.43
CA GLU A 390 -28.67 -0.35 6.65
C GLU A 390 -29.54 -1.28 7.52
N ARG A 391 -29.60 -1.04 8.83
CA ARG A 391 -30.32 -1.91 9.77
C ARG A 391 -31.76 -2.16 9.39
N GLU A 392 -32.54 -1.11 9.20
CA GLU A 392 -33.97 -1.23 8.93
C GLU A 392 -34.21 -1.76 7.52
N THR A 393 -33.42 -1.30 6.55
CA THR A 393 -33.49 -1.75 5.17
C THR A 393 -33.21 -3.24 5.07
N GLU A 394 -32.13 -3.73 5.68
CA GLU A 394 -31.75 -5.14 5.62
C GLU A 394 -32.82 -6.04 6.25
N LEU A 395 -33.35 -5.70 7.42
CA LEU A 395 -34.43 -6.47 8.04
C LEU A 395 -35.67 -6.47 7.15
N LYS A 396 -36.07 -5.31 6.62
CA LYS A 396 -37.26 -5.19 5.79
C LYS A 396 -37.15 -5.98 4.49
N THR A 397 -36.00 -5.98 3.85
CA THR A 397 -35.80 -6.62 2.54
C THR A 397 -35.47 -8.10 2.62
N THR A 398 -34.82 -8.55 3.68
CA THR A 398 -34.31 -9.93 3.80
C THR A 398 -35.20 -10.83 4.67
N SER A 399 -35.80 -10.29 5.76
CA SER A 399 -36.65 -11.07 6.68
C SER A 399 -37.81 -11.84 6.03
N PRO A 400 -38.50 -11.32 5.01
CA PRO A 400 -39.61 -12.06 4.38
C PRO A 400 -39.22 -13.44 3.83
N PHE A 401 -37.98 -13.63 3.51
CA PHE A 401 -37.45 -14.87 2.92
C PHE A 401 -36.96 -15.89 3.95
N PHE A 402 -37.09 -15.60 5.26
CA PHE A 402 -36.65 -16.48 6.34
C PHE A 402 -37.75 -16.68 7.36
N THR A 403 -37.66 -17.77 8.12
CA THR A 403 -38.61 -18.03 9.21
C THR A 403 -38.29 -17.25 10.49
N GLN A 404 -36.98 -16.99 10.71
CA GLN A 404 -36.51 -16.19 11.85
C GLN A 404 -35.47 -15.20 11.37
N SER A 405 -35.57 -13.97 11.84
CA SER A 405 -34.69 -12.89 11.46
C SER A 405 -34.47 -11.95 12.65
N MET A 406 -33.20 -11.65 12.94
CA MET A 406 -32.87 -10.75 14.05
C MET A 406 -31.53 -10.04 13.81
N VAL A 407 -31.38 -8.87 14.45
CA VAL A 407 -30.07 -8.31 14.71
C VAL A 407 -29.45 -9.09 15.86
N ALA A 408 -28.37 -9.81 15.59
CA ALA A 408 -27.75 -10.69 16.57
C ALA A 408 -26.67 -9.98 17.40
N ASP A 409 -25.89 -9.09 16.78
CA ASP A 409 -24.82 -8.33 17.45
C ASP A 409 -24.39 -7.13 16.60
N SER A 410 -23.45 -6.32 17.11
CA SER A 410 -22.83 -5.21 16.36
C SER A 410 -21.44 -4.90 16.92
N ILE A 411 -20.57 -4.24 16.11
CA ILE A 411 -19.28 -3.73 16.59
C ILE A 411 -19.51 -2.57 17.56
N THR A 412 -19.02 -2.72 18.77
CA THR A 412 -19.22 -1.74 19.87
C THR A 412 -18.00 -0.85 20.11
N ASN A 413 -16.82 -1.18 19.58
CA ASN A 413 -15.63 -0.35 19.70
C ASN A 413 -15.84 0.97 18.94
N SER A 414 -16.06 2.07 19.67
CA SER A 414 -16.32 3.40 19.14
C SER A 414 -15.14 4.02 18.37
N TYR A 415 -13.94 3.48 18.55
CA TYR A 415 -12.74 3.94 17.85
C TYR A 415 -12.48 3.22 16.53
N ALA A 416 -13.20 2.12 16.28
CA ALA A 416 -13.06 1.37 15.04
C ALA A 416 -13.74 2.08 13.86
N ARG A 417 -13.13 2.02 12.67
CA ARG A 417 -13.78 2.48 11.44
C ARG A 417 -15.14 1.80 11.23
N GLU A 418 -15.20 0.52 11.51
CA GLU A 418 -16.39 -0.31 11.35
C GLU A 418 -17.33 -0.23 12.58
N HIS A 419 -17.23 0.83 13.42
CA HIS A 419 -18.11 1.01 14.58
C HIS A 419 -19.59 1.02 14.17
N GLY A 420 -20.38 0.21 14.85
CA GLY A 420 -21.81 0.08 14.60
C GLY A 420 -22.15 -0.86 13.43
N THR A 421 -21.17 -1.49 12.77
CA THR A 421 -21.43 -2.59 11.82
C THR A 421 -22.27 -3.66 12.50
N MET A 422 -23.39 -4.04 11.85
CA MET A 422 -24.41 -4.93 12.38
C MET A 422 -24.18 -6.36 11.89
N ILE A 423 -24.48 -7.33 12.75
CA ILE A 423 -24.48 -8.76 12.44
C ILE A 423 -25.92 -9.25 12.51
N PHE A 424 -26.48 -9.64 11.39
CA PHE A 424 -27.82 -10.19 11.29
C PHE A 424 -27.76 -11.70 11.20
N SER A 425 -28.74 -12.36 11.80
CA SER A 425 -28.99 -13.81 11.66
C SER A 425 -30.35 -14.03 11.01
N PHE A 426 -30.34 -14.79 9.93
CA PHE A 426 -31.51 -15.20 9.17
C PHE A 426 -31.52 -16.73 9.09
N ILE A 427 -32.55 -17.37 9.65
CA ILE A 427 -32.59 -18.82 9.84
C ILE A 427 -33.78 -19.42 9.07
N ASN A 428 -33.55 -20.60 8.49
CA ASN A 428 -34.51 -21.38 7.72
C ASN A 428 -35.14 -20.60 6.56
N ALA A 429 -34.39 -20.49 5.49
CA ALA A 429 -34.84 -19.85 4.27
C ALA A 429 -36.06 -20.53 3.67
N LYS A 430 -37.03 -19.70 3.23
CA LYS A 430 -38.24 -20.09 2.49
C LYS A 430 -37.98 -20.11 0.98
N ILE A 431 -36.82 -19.63 0.56
CA ILE A 431 -36.39 -19.54 -0.84
C ILE A 431 -35.08 -20.31 -1.05
N ASN A 432 -34.68 -20.51 -2.30
CA ASN A 432 -33.37 -21.03 -2.64
C ASN A 432 -32.32 -19.90 -2.53
N ILE A 433 -31.54 -19.88 -1.44
CA ILE A 433 -30.47 -18.90 -1.21
C ILE A 433 -29.42 -18.94 -2.35
N ASN A 434 -29.03 -20.13 -2.80
CA ASN A 434 -28.02 -20.30 -3.82
C ASN A 434 -28.42 -19.64 -5.15
N GLU A 435 -29.67 -19.85 -5.56
CA GLU A 435 -30.21 -19.24 -6.79
C GLU A 435 -30.25 -17.70 -6.68
N ARG A 436 -30.75 -17.19 -5.54
CA ARG A 436 -30.78 -15.74 -5.28
C ARG A 436 -29.37 -15.13 -5.32
N VAL A 437 -28.42 -15.74 -4.61
CA VAL A 437 -27.02 -15.28 -4.56
C VAL A 437 -26.37 -15.39 -5.94
N SER A 438 -26.65 -16.46 -6.72
CA SER A 438 -26.17 -16.57 -8.10
C SER A 438 -26.65 -15.41 -8.96
N ASN A 439 -27.94 -15.10 -8.90
CA ASN A 439 -28.53 -13.99 -9.64
C ASN A 439 -27.95 -12.62 -9.20
N GLU A 440 -27.72 -12.42 -7.90
CA GLU A 440 -27.05 -11.21 -7.38
C GLU A 440 -25.59 -11.12 -7.85
N VAL A 441 -24.82 -12.22 -7.83
CA VAL A 441 -23.46 -12.28 -8.38
C VAL A 441 -23.44 -11.95 -9.86
N GLU A 442 -24.37 -12.47 -10.65
CA GLU A 442 -24.47 -12.17 -12.07
C GLU A 442 -24.82 -10.70 -12.32
N SER A 443 -25.78 -10.14 -11.55
CA SER A 443 -26.17 -8.74 -11.64
C SER A 443 -25.01 -7.80 -11.31
N GLU A 444 -24.32 -8.05 -10.18
CA GLU A 444 -23.15 -7.28 -9.76
C GLU A 444 -21.99 -7.39 -10.75
N LYS A 445 -21.76 -8.58 -11.32
CA LYS A 445 -20.74 -8.76 -12.36
C LYS A 445 -21.08 -7.98 -13.63
N LYS A 446 -22.34 -7.98 -14.06
CA LYS A 446 -22.81 -7.21 -15.23
C LYS A 446 -22.65 -5.70 -14.99
N GLU A 447 -23.04 -5.20 -13.81
CA GLU A 447 -22.90 -3.79 -13.46
C GLU A 447 -21.42 -3.35 -13.42
N LYS A 448 -20.55 -4.20 -12.90
CA LYS A 448 -19.10 -3.98 -12.84
C LYS A 448 -18.37 -4.34 -14.14
N ASN A 449 -19.11 -4.77 -15.18
CA ASN A 449 -18.54 -5.23 -16.45
C ASN A 449 -17.53 -6.38 -16.30
N LEU A 450 -17.77 -7.27 -15.34
CA LEU A 450 -16.98 -8.48 -15.09
C LEU A 450 -17.58 -9.67 -15.86
N PRO A 451 -16.77 -10.72 -16.21
CA PRO A 451 -17.31 -11.92 -16.85
C PRO A 451 -18.23 -12.68 -15.89
N LEU A 452 -19.24 -13.31 -16.46
CA LEU A 452 -20.22 -14.15 -15.75
C LEU A 452 -19.62 -15.49 -15.32
#